data_ff7767144718c4a9e130a7d7a7869f40
#
_entry.id   ff7767144718c4a9e130a7d7a7869f40
#
_cell.length_a   1.000
_cell.length_b   1.000
_cell.length_c   1.000
_cell.angle_alpha   90.00
_cell.angle_beta   90.00
_cell.angle_gamma   90.00
#
_symmetry.space_group_name_H-M   'P 1'
#
loop_
_entity.id
_entity.type
_entity.pdbx_description
1 polymer ?
#
loop_
_entity_poly.entity_id
_entity_poly.type
_entity_poly.pdbx_seq_one_letter_code
_entity_poly.pdbx_strand_id
1 'polypeptide(L)'
;ERIKAVVDVAKERGIPIRVGVNSGSLEKELVEKYHGVTAEGLVESALDKVHIIEDLGYDNLVISIKSSDVLMCAKAHELIAEKTNYPLHVGITEAGTLYSGNIKSAIGLGIILNQGIGDTIRVSLTGAPLEEIKSAKRILKTLGLRKGGIEVVSCPTCGRTQINPVSYTH
;
A
#
# COMPACT_ATOMS: atom_id res chain seq x y z
N GLU A 1 -8.12 -27.87 -4.68
CA GLU A 1 -9.60 -27.86 -4.77
C GLU A 1 -10.20 -26.52 -4.33
N ARG A 2 -9.86 -25.96 -3.15
CA ARG A 2 -10.46 -24.69 -2.66
C ARG A 2 -10.17 -23.49 -3.56
N ILE A 3 -8.93 -23.32 -4.03
CA ILE A 3 -8.56 -22.23 -4.94
C ILE A 3 -9.35 -22.34 -6.25
N LYS A 4 -9.44 -23.55 -6.81
CA LYS A 4 -10.19 -23.79 -8.03
C LYS A 4 -11.66 -23.38 -7.90
N ALA A 5 -12.33 -23.71 -6.81
CA ALA A 5 -13.72 -23.34 -6.59
C ALA A 5 -13.91 -21.82 -6.55
N VAL A 6 -12.98 -21.08 -5.93
CA VAL A 6 -13.01 -19.59 -5.92
C VAL A 6 -12.78 -19.02 -7.32
N VAL A 7 -11.82 -19.58 -8.05
CA VAL A 7 -11.51 -19.15 -9.42
C VAL A 7 -12.68 -19.40 -10.35
N ASP A 8 -13.33 -20.58 -10.28
CA ASP A 8 -14.47 -20.92 -11.11
C ASP A 8 -15.64 -19.92 -10.91
N VAL A 9 -15.96 -19.56 -9.67
CA VAL A 9 -16.98 -18.55 -9.36
C VAL A 9 -16.57 -17.16 -9.83
N ALA A 10 -15.29 -16.78 -9.65
CA ALA A 10 -14.79 -15.50 -10.10
C ALA A 10 -14.87 -15.35 -11.63
N LYS A 11 -14.54 -16.42 -12.37
CA LYS A 11 -14.69 -16.49 -13.83
C LYS A 11 -16.14 -16.30 -14.26
N GLU A 12 -17.05 -17.07 -13.68
CA GLU A 12 -18.47 -17.01 -14.00
C GLU A 12 -19.04 -15.60 -13.83
N ARG A 13 -18.56 -14.87 -12.79
CA ARG A 13 -19.06 -13.54 -12.45
C ARG A 13 -18.22 -12.39 -12.98
N GLY A 14 -17.08 -12.64 -13.61
CA GLY A 14 -16.14 -11.62 -14.06
C GLY A 14 -15.55 -10.77 -12.93
N ILE A 15 -15.38 -11.34 -11.72
CA ILE A 15 -14.93 -10.61 -10.52
C ILE A 15 -13.42 -10.75 -10.37
N PRO A 16 -12.68 -9.64 -10.22
CA PRO A 16 -11.24 -9.71 -10.00
C PRO A 16 -10.87 -10.40 -8.68
N ILE A 17 -9.80 -11.20 -8.71
CA ILE A 17 -9.24 -11.83 -7.52
C ILE A 17 -8.04 -11.03 -7.05
N ARG A 18 -8.00 -10.65 -5.78
CA ARG A 18 -6.82 -10.05 -5.19
C ARG A 18 -5.97 -11.09 -4.48
N VAL A 19 -4.79 -11.32 -5.03
CA VAL A 19 -3.73 -12.13 -4.41
C VAL A 19 -3.04 -11.28 -3.34
N GLY A 20 -3.07 -11.73 -2.09
CA GLY A 20 -2.51 -10.99 -0.95
C GLY A 20 -1.39 -11.76 -0.25
N VAL A 21 -0.26 -11.08 -0.04
CA VAL A 21 0.88 -11.57 0.75
C VAL A 21 1.21 -10.57 1.85
N ASN A 22 1.44 -11.07 3.05
CA ASN A 22 1.85 -10.27 4.20
C ASN A 22 3.14 -10.81 4.81
N SER A 23 4.01 -9.92 5.26
CA SER A 23 5.27 -10.30 5.91
C SER A 23 5.09 -11.17 7.14
N GLY A 24 4.01 -10.98 7.90
CA GLY A 24 3.69 -11.78 9.09
C GLY A 24 3.18 -13.21 8.82
N SER A 25 2.92 -13.57 7.56
CA SER A 25 2.38 -14.88 7.16
C SER A 25 3.09 -15.46 5.94
N LEU A 26 4.37 -15.09 5.74
CA LEU A 26 5.19 -15.67 4.69
C LEU A 26 5.42 -17.16 4.95
N GLU A 27 5.42 -17.97 3.89
CA GLU A 27 5.62 -19.41 3.94
C GLU A 27 6.98 -19.77 4.55
N LYS A 28 7.02 -20.80 5.38
CA LYS A 28 8.24 -21.22 6.11
C LYS A 28 9.38 -21.59 5.16
N GLU A 29 9.05 -22.23 4.05
CA GLU A 29 10.00 -22.63 3.01
C GLU A 29 10.70 -21.40 2.39
N LEU A 30 9.97 -20.31 2.21
CA LEU A 30 10.53 -19.06 1.70
C LEU A 30 11.35 -18.32 2.77
N VAL A 31 10.91 -18.37 4.04
CA VAL A 31 11.68 -17.81 5.14
C VAL A 31 13.02 -18.53 5.30
N GLU A 32 13.04 -19.86 5.16
CA GLU A 32 14.27 -20.67 5.21
C GLU A 32 15.16 -20.37 3.98
N LYS A 33 14.59 -20.33 2.79
CA LYS A 33 15.30 -20.02 1.53
C LYS A 33 16.01 -18.68 1.55
N TYR A 34 15.35 -17.65 2.06
CA TYR A 34 15.85 -16.27 2.09
C TYR A 34 16.50 -15.88 3.42
N HIS A 35 16.67 -16.83 4.35
CA HIS A 35 17.23 -16.60 5.68
C HIS A 35 16.49 -15.52 6.50
N GLY A 36 15.19 -15.41 6.29
CA GLY A 36 14.33 -14.45 6.96
C GLY A 36 13.16 -13.98 6.10
N VAL A 37 12.42 -13.01 6.62
CA VAL A 37 11.38 -12.32 5.84
C VAL A 37 12.03 -11.21 5.02
N THR A 38 12.00 -11.34 3.70
CA THR A 38 12.65 -10.41 2.77
C THR A 38 11.68 -9.92 1.69
N ALA A 39 12.02 -8.84 1.00
CA ALA A 39 11.25 -8.33 -0.13
C ALA A 39 11.17 -9.37 -1.26
N GLU A 40 12.27 -10.06 -1.55
CA GLU A 40 12.36 -11.10 -2.56
C GLU A 40 11.45 -12.29 -2.23
N GLY A 41 11.44 -12.73 -0.98
CA GLY A 41 10.56 -13.81 -0.52
C GLY A 41 9.08 -13.45 -0.63
N LEU A 42 8.72 -12.20 -0.31
CA LEU A 42 7.35 -11.70 -0.47
C LEU A 42 6.92 -11.68 -1.94
N VAL A 43 7.82 -11.28 -2.83
CA VAL A 43 7.56 -11.23 -4.27
C VAL A 43 7.42 -12.64 -4.83
N GLU A 44 8.30 -13.58 -4.48
CA GLU A 44 8.20 -14.98 -4.90
C GLU A 44 6.87 -15.58 -4.44
N SER A 45 6.51 -15.42 -3.17
CA SER A 45 5.22 -15.87 -2.65
C SER A 45 4.02 -15.30 -3.40
N ALA A 46 4.09 -14.03 -3.82
CA ALA A 46 3.02 -13.41 -4.60
C ALA A 46 2.91 -14.00 -6.01
N LEU A 47 4.04 -14.16 -6.70
CA LEU A 47 4.09 -14.72 -8.05
C LEU A 47 3.65 -16.19 -8.09
N ASP A 48 4.08 -17.00 -7.13
CA ASP A 48 3.65 -18.41 -7.05
C ASP A 48 2.13 -18.53 -6.94
N LYS A 49 1.50 -17.67 -6.13
CA LYS A 49 0.05 -17.65 -6.00
C LYS A 49 -0.66 -17.14 -7.26
N VAL A 50 -0.05 -16.18 -7.95
CA VAL A 50 -0.53 -15.67 -9.25
C VAL A 50 -0.50 -16.79 -10.28
N HIS A 51 0.64 -17.48 -10.43
CA HIS A 51 0.79 -18.59 -11.38
C HIS A 51 -0.22 -19.71 -11.14
N ILE A 52 -0.51 -20.05 -9.86
CA ILE A 52 -1.56 -21.04 -9.55
C ILE A 52 -2.93 -20.64 -10.12
N ILE A 53 -3.26 -19.36 -10.12
CA ILE A 53 -4.53 -18.86 -10.63
C ILE A 53 -4.51 -18.76 -12.16
N GLU A 54 -3.38 -18.34 -12.74
CA GLU A 54 -3.16 -18.31 -14.19
C GLU A 54 -3.24 -19.71 -14.79
N ASP A 55 -2.66 -20.73 -14.14
CA ASP A 55 -2.75 -22.14 -14.55
C ASP A 55 -4.19 -22.67 -14.55
N LEU A 56 -5.06 -22.08 -13.73
CA LEU A 56 -6.49 -22.34 -13.78
C LEU A 56 -7.19 -21.53 -14.89
N GLY A 57 -6.45 -20.77 -15.70
CA GLY A 57 -6.94 -20.00 -16.83
C GLY A 57 -7.68 -18.72 -16.42
N TYR A 58 -7.25 -18.02 -15.38
CA TYR A 58 -7.83 -16.73 -14.93
C TYR A 58 -6.75 -15.69 -14.68
N ASP A 59 -6.89 -14.52 -15.31
CA ASP A 59 -5.92 -13.43 -15.31
C ASP A 59 -6.48 -12.07 -14.83
N ASN A 60 -7.77 -12.01 -14.43
CA ASN A 60 -8.32 -10.80 -13.83
C ASN A 60 -7.89 -10.70 -12.36
N LEU A 61 -6.63 -10.29 -12.15
CA LEU A 61 -5.95 -10.32 -10.87
C LEU A 61 -5.52 -8.92 -10.40
N VAL A 62 -5.41 -8.77 -9.10
CA VAL A 62 -4.77 -7.65 -8.41
C VAL A 62 -3.77 -8.24 -7.42
N ILE A 63 -2.57 -7.69 -7.33
CA ILE A 63 -1.56 -8.15 -6.37
C ILE A 63 -1.47 -7.16 -5.21
N SER A 64 -1.36 -7.69 -3.99
CA SER A 64 -1.19 -6.92 -2.78
C SER A 64 -0.07 -7.50 -1.93
N ILE A 65 1.03 -6.78 -1.79
CA ILE A 65 2.11 -7.12 -0.87
C ILE A 65 2.08 -6.13 0.28
N LYS A 66 2.09 -6.62 1.51
CA LYS A 66 2.04 -5.79 2.70
C LYS A 66 3.10 -6.21 3.71
N SER A 67 3.75 -5.20 4.28
CA SER A 67 4.68 -5.36 5.40
C SER A 67 4.46 -4.25 6.43
N SER A 68 4.78 -4.53 7.67
CA SER A 68 4.92 -3.53 8.71
C SER A 68 6.26 -2.79 8.63
N ASP A 69 7.25 -3.35 7.93
CA ASP A 69 8.48 -2.67 7.57
C ASP A 69 8.27 -1.86 6.28
N VAL A 70 8.45 -0.55 6.38
CA VAL A 70 8.19 0.40 5.29
C VAL A 70 9.14 0.21 4.12
N LEU A 71 10.43 0.04 4.41
CA LEU A 71 11.45 -0.07 3.36
C LEU A 71 11.38 -1.42 2.65
N MET A 72 11.15 -2.49 3.40
CA MET A 72 10.89 -3.82 2.82
C MET A 72 9.64 -3.80 1.94
N CYS A 73 8.57 -3.15 2.39
CA CYS A 73 7.33 -3.03 1.62
C CYS A 73 7.57 -2.27 0.31
N ALA A 74 8.30 -1.15 0.36
CA ALA A 74 8.66 -0.38 -0.83
C ALA A 74 9.51 -1.20 -1.80
N LYS A 75 10.54 -1.89 -1.29
CA LYS A 75 11.40 -2.75 -2.11
C LYS A 75 10.64 -3.90 -2.76
N ALA A 76 9.71 -4.53 -2.05
CA ALA A 76 8.87 -5.57 -2.62
C ALA A 76 7.98 -5.05 -3.76
N HIS A 77 7.48 -3.81 -3.65
CA HIS A 77 6.70 -3.19 -4.73
C HIS A 77 7.55 -2.81 -5.95
N GLU A 78 8.77 -2.35 -5.76
CA GLU A 78 9.73 -2.16 -6.86
C GLU A 78 9.96 -3.47 -7.62
N LEU A 79 10.29 -4.53 -6.88
CA LEU A 79 10.60 -5.84 -7.47
C LEU A 79 9.41 -6.49 -8.18
N ILE A 80 8.19 -6.36 -7.63
CA ILE A 80 7.00 -6.95 -8.26
C ILE A 80 6.56 -6.15 -9.49
N ALA A 81 6.71 -4.82 -9.48
CA ALA A 81 6.38 -3.97 -10.62
C ALA A 81 7.26 -4.24 -11.85
N GLU A 82 8.50 -4.73 -11.65
CA GLU A 82 9.38 -5.16 -12.74
C GLU A 82 8.98 -6.52 -13.34
N LYS A 83 8.21 -7.33 -12.60
CA LYS A 83 7.92 -8.73 -12.95
C LYS A 83 6.52 -8.96 -13.47
N THR A 84 5.61 -8.02 -13.31
CA THR A 84 4.21 -8.19 -13.70
C THR A 84 3.57 -6.85 -14.06
N ASN A 85 2.52 -6.93 -14.90
CA ASN A 85 1.68 -5.79 -15.28
C ASN A 85 0.32 -5.79 -14.55
N TYR A 86 0.12 -6.69 -13.58
CA TYR A 86 -1.11 -6.69 -12.80
C TYR A 86 -1.23 -5.45 -11.92
N PRO A 87 -2.43 -4.89 -11.75
CA PRO A 87 -2.65 -3.79 -10.81
C PRO A 87 -2.16 -4.11 -9.41
N LEU A 88 -1.51 -3.13 -8.78
CA LEU A 88 -0.93 -3.28 -7.45
C LEU A 88 -1.78 -2.54 -6.41
N HIS A 89 -2.16 -3.26 -5.35
CA HIS A 89 -2.82 -2.70 -4.18
C HIS A 89 -1.81 -2.48 -3.07
N VAL A 90 -1.49 -1.22 -2.80
CA VAL A 90 -0.41 -0.83 -1.89
C VAL A 90 -0.92 -0.36 -0.53
N GLY A 91 -0.17 -0.64 0.51
CA GLY A 91 -0.47 -0.21 1.87
C GLY A 91 0.51 -0.81 2.87
N ILE A 92 0.73 -0.09 3.97
CA ILE A 92 1.51 -0.58 5.09
C ILE A 92 0.55 -1.27 6.06
N THR A 93 0.86 -2.52 6.43
CA THR A 93 0.05 -3.25 7.43
C THR A 93 0.52 -2.93 8.84
N GLU A 94 -0.38 -3.06 9.82
CA GLU A 94 -0.04 -2.85 11.23
C GLU A 94 0.69 -1.53 11.46
N ALA A 95 0.20 -0.46 10.81
CA ALA A 95 0.88 0.82 10.86
C ALA A 95 0.87 1.45 12.26
N GLY A 96 -0.16 1.18 13.05
CA GLY A 96 -0.25 1.61 14.45
C GLY A 96 -1.43 2.56 14.73
N THR A 97 -1.29 3.38 15.75
CA THR A 97 -2.29 4.36 16.17
C THR A 97 -2.49 5.46 15.13
N LEU A 98 -3.51 6.29 15.31
CA LEU A 98 -3.85 7.37 14.37
C LEU A 98 -2.64 8.24 14.03
N TYR A 99 -1.88 8.69 15.02
CA TYR A 99 -0.73 9.55 14.80
C TYR A 99 0.45 8.81 14.15
N SER A 100 0.97 7.79 14.82
CA SER A 100 2.14 7.03 14.34
C SER A 100 1.85 6.28 13.05
N GLY A 101 0.65 5.70 12.94
CA GLY A 101 0.23 4.96 11.76
C GLY A 101 0.06 5.86 10.52
N ASN A 102 -0.36 7.10 10.70
CA ASN A 102 -0.43 8.07 9.61
C ASN A 102 0.96 8.43 9.09
N ILE A 103 1.92 8.68 9.98
CA ILE A 103 3.31 8.96 9.58
C ILE A 103 3.88 7.78 8.81
N LYS A 104 3.76 6.58 9.38
CA LYS A 104 4.27 5.35 8.77
C LYS A 104 3.65 5.07 7.40
N SER A 105 2.33 5.22 7.29
CA SER A 105 1.60 5.04 6.04
C SER A 105 1.95 6.12 5.01
N ALA A 106 2.10 7.37 5.43
CA ALA A 106 2.48 8.47 4.54
C ALA A 106 3.88 8.28 3.96
N ILE A 107 4.84 7.83 4.77
CA ILE A 107 6.19 7.54 4.30
C ILE A 107 6.16 6.36 3.32
N GLY A 108 5.56 5.24 3.70
CA GLY A 108 5.55 4.05 2.87
C GLY A 108 4.80 4.23 1.55
N LEU A 109 3.59 4.79 1.59
CA LEU A 109 2.83 5.11 0.39
C LEU A 109 3.53 6.20 -0.45
N GLY A 110 4.15 7.18 0.20
CA GLY A 110 4.90 8.23 -0.48
C GLY A 110 6.07 7.68 -1.30
N ILE A 111 6.86 6.77 -0.73
CA ILE A 111 7.98 6.13 -1.44
C ILE A 111 7.48 5.34 -2.64
N ILE A 112 6.43 4.53 -2.47
CA ILE A 112 5.93 3.64 -3.53
C ILE A 112 5.24 4.45 -4.64
N LEU A 113 4.30 5.33 -4.28
CA LEU A 113 3.52 6.10 -5.25
C LEU A 113 4.37 7.12 -6.02
N ASN A 114 5.42 7.66 -5.41
CA ASN A 114 6.35 8.58 -6.09
C ASN A 114 7.14 7.92 -7.22
N GLN A 115 7.24 6.60 -7.22
CA GLN A 115 7.85 5.82 -8.30
C GLN A 115 6.85 5.48 -9.42
N GLY A 116 5.61 5.94 -9.33
CA GLY A 116 4.55 5.58 -10.27
C GLY A 116 3.99 4.17 -10.05
N ILE A 117 4.26 3.55 -8.91
CA ILE A 117 3.82 2.20 -8.56
C ILE A 117 2.57 2.29 -7.67
N GLY A 118 1.53 1.50 -8.00
CA GLY A 118 0.31 1.37 -7.20
C GLY A 118 -0.93 1.97 -7.87
N ASP A 119 -1.98 1.15 -7.95
CA ASP A 119 -3.25 1.48 -8.60
C ASP A 119 -4.35 1.74 -7.59
N THR A 120 -4.29 1.06 -6.46
CA THR A 120 -5.20 1.27 -5.33
C THR A 120 -4.42 1.28 -4.01
N ILE A 121 -4.92 2.00 -3.02
CA ILE A 121 -4.25 2.12 -1.72
C ILE A 121 -5.16 1.74 -0.55
N ARG A 122 -4.55 1.32 0.54
CA ARG A 122 -5.18 1.22 1.86
C ARG A 122 -4.25 1.78 2.93
N VAL A 123 -4.78 2.67 3.74
CA VAL A 123 -4.19 3.06 5.03
C VAL A 123 -4.78 2.14 6.10
N SER A 124 -3.94 1.60 6.99
CA SER A 124 -4.36 0.70 8.08
C SER A 124 -4.02 1.33 9.42
N LEU A 125 -5.04 1.71 10.18
CA LEU A 125 -4.92 2.39 11.46
C LEU A 125 -5.71 1.65 12.54
N THR A 126 -5.22 1.73 13.77
CA THR A 126 -6.01 1.35 14.95
C THR A 126 -6.96 2.49 15.28
N GLY A 127 -8.17 2.45 14.70
CA GLY A 127 -9.18 3.50 14.85
C GLY A 127 -10.39 3.29 13.95
N ALA A 128 -11.22 4.32 13.84
CA ALA A 128 -12.42 4.26 13.00
C ALA A 128 -12.04 4.20 11.51
N PRO A 129 -12.71 3.36 10.68
CA PRO A 129 -12.40 3.22 9.26
C PRO A 129 -12.46 4.54 8.47
N LEU A 130 -13.28 5.49 8.92
CA LEU A 130 -13.38 6.81 8.30
C LEU A 130 -12.07 7.59 8.37
N GLU A 131 -11.29 7.42 9.44
CA GLU A 131 -9.98 8.07 9.59
C GLU A 131 -8.95 7.52 8.61
N GLU A 132 -9.01 6.23 8.29
CA GLU A 132 -8.18 5.62 7.23
C GLU A 132 -8.44 6.28 5.87
N ILE A 133 -9.73 6.51 5.54
CA ILE A 133 -10.12 7.16 4.28
C ILE A 133 -9.69 8.63 4.24
N LYS A 134 -9.85 9.36 5.34
CA LYS A 134 -9.39 10.76 5.44
C LYS A 134 -7.88 10.86 5.24
N SER A 135 -7.14 9.98 5.88
CA SER A 135 -5.68 9.89 5.79
C SER A 135 -5.23 9.53 4.37
N ALA A 136 -5.84 8.51 3.76
CA ALA A 136 -5.55 8.11 2.39
C ALA A 136 -5.76 9.27 1.40
N LYS A 137 -6.90 9.97 1.49
CA LYS A 137 -7.21 11.14 0.67
C LYS A 137 -6.19 12.27 0.86
N ARG A 138 -5.74 12.51 2.09
CA ARG A 138 -4.74 13.53 2.41
C ARG A 138 -3.37 13.18 1.84
N ILE A 139 -2.93 11.93 1.99
CA ILE A 139 -1.68 11.43 1.41
C ILE A 139 -1.68 11.62 -0.11
N LEU A 140 -2.74 11.17 -0.80
CA LEU A 140 -2.84 11.33 -2.25
C LEU A 140 -2.86 12.80 -2.68
N LYS A 141 -3.52 13.68 -1.92
CA LYS A 141 -3.53 15.13 -2.21
C LYS A 141 -2.13 15.73 -2.03
N THR A 142 -1.42 15.38 -0.96
CA THR A 142 -0.06 15.85 -0.68
C THR A 142 0.93 15.44 -1.76
N LEU A 143 0.73 14.26 -2.37
CA LEU A 143 1.53 13.77 -3.49
C LEU A 143 1.07 14.33 -4.87
N GLY A 144 0.05 15.18 -4.92
CA GLY A 144 -0.49 15.70 -6.17
C GLY A 144 -1.30 14.69 -7.00
N LEU A 145 -1.49 13.47 -6.50
CA LEU A 145 -2.21 12.38 -7.17
C LEU A 145 -3.74 12.52 -7.07
N ARG A 146 -4.21 13.38 -6.18
CA ARG A 146 -5.64 13.70 -6.02
C ARG A 146 -5.85 15.19 -5.99
N LYS A 147 -6.73 15.70 -6.85
CA LYS A 147 -7.13 17.11 -6.89
C LYS A 147 -8.41 17.36 -6.07
N GLY A 148 -8.61 18.61 -5.63
CA GLY A 148 -9.84 19.08 -4.99
C GLY A 148 -9.66 19.56 -3.55
N GLY A 149 -10.60 20.41 -3.12
CA GLY A 149 -10.58 21.07 -1.82
C GLY A 149 -9.60 22.25 -1.74
N ILE A 150 -9.69 22.98 -0.64
CA ILE A 150 -8.80 24.13 -0.32
C ILE A 150 -7.47 23.58 0.16
N GLU A 151 -6.39 24.19 -0.30
CA GLU A 151 -5.06 23.97 0.24
C GLU A 151 -4.76 25.08 1.26
N VAL A 152 -4.52 24.70 2.51
CA VAL A 152 -4.16 25.62 3.57
C VAL A 152 -2.65 25.61 3.73
N VAL A 153 -2.02 26.69 3.36
CA VAL A 153 -0.60 26.94 3.62
C VAL A 153 -0.52 27.82 4.87
N SER A 154 0.09 27.30 5.92
CA SER A 154 0.29 28.02 7.18
C SER A 154 1.78 28.20 7.44
N CYS A 155 2.19 29.44 7.55
CA CYS A 155 3.57 29.81 7.88
C CYS A 155 3.63 30.30 9.33
N PRO A 156 4.40 29.64 10.23
CA PRO A 156 4.56 30.09 11.62
C PRO A 156 5.40 31.37 11.75
N THR A 157 5.86 31.88 10.62
CA THR A 157 6.73 33.06 10.49
C THR A 157 8.20 32.85 10.89
N CYS A 158 9.04 33.78 10.56
CA CYS A 158 10.50 33.77 10.85
C CYS A 158 11.03 35.19 10.97
N GLY A 159 12.32 35.37 11.12
CA GLY A 159 12.96 36.69 11.22
C GLY A 159 12.76 37.66 10.04
N ARG A 160 12.19 37.20 8.92
CA ARG A 160 11.81 38.02 7.76
C ARG A 160 10.37 38.55 7.84
N THR A 161 9.65 38.23 8.89
CA THR A 161 8.26 38.66 9.06
C THR A 161 8.16 40.16 9.31
N GLN A 162 7.30 40.81 8.54
CA GLN A 162 7.01 42.27 8.69
C GLN A 162 5.64 42.53 9.35
N ILE A 163 4.91 41.46 9.71
CA ILE A 163 3.59 41.52 10.37
C ILE A 163 3.64 40.81 11.72
N ASN A 164 2.78 41.20 12.65
CA ASN A 164 2.65 40.51 13.93
C ASN A 164 1.70 39.30 13.78
N PRO A 165 2.22 38.05 13.67
CA PRO A 165 1.39 36.90 13.41
C PRO A 165 0.45 36.56 14.58
N VAL A 166 0.80 36.95 15.80
CA VAL A 166 0.00 36.68 17.02
C VAL A 166 -1.29 37.48 16.99
N SER A 167 -1.36 38.62 16.33
CA SER A 167 -2.57 39.43 16.23
C SER A 167 -3.65 38.84 15.32
N TYR A 168 -3.34 37.83 14.50
CA TYR A 168 -4.26 37.17 13.58
C TYR A 168 -4.75 35.82 14.07
N THR A 169 -4.23 35.31 15.19
CA THR A 169 -4.60 33.99 15.75
C THR A 169 -5.55 34.08 16.96
N HIS A 170 -5.95 35.29 17.32
CA HIS A 170 -6.88 35.53 18.44
C HIS A 170 -8.13 36.28 17.99
#